data_eda0e0053c02fa392c9cffd4a0bf1bae
#
_entry.id   eda0e0053c02fa392c9cffd4a0bf1bae
#
_cell.length_a   1.000
_cell.length_b   1.000
_cell.length_c   1.000
_cell.angle_alpha   90.00
_cell.angle_beta   90.00
_cell.angle_gamma   90.00
#
_symmetry.space_group_name_H-M   'P 1'
#
loop_
_entity.id
_entity.type
_entity.pdbx_description
1 polymer ?
#
loop_
_entity_poly.entity_id
_entity_poly.type
_entity_poly.pdbx_seq_one_letter_code
_entity_poly.pdbx_strand_id
1 'polypeptide(L)'
;MKAVRMKAKLLIISTILLALAACKKDTYTTKPQLTFKSVNGTSFGPNSAIIFSIEFTDKEGDIQDSIWVQKVTRVNGCNNFSDRVKIPSFTATSNLKGTFEIGYSTGNIPGSNYTVIPTCNRTDTCFFRFWASDIAKNKSDTVISPNIIIRR
;
A
#
# COMPACT_ATOMS: atom_id res chain seq x y z
N MET A 1 -16.23 -35.57 -39.32
CA MET A 1 -15.07 -34.65 -39.39
C MET A 1 -15.42 -33.18 -39.11
N LYS A 2 -16.61 -32.66 -39.41
CA LYS A 2 -16.98 -31.24 -39.12
C LYS A 2 -17.08 -30.90 -37.61
N ALA A 3 -17.58 -31.80 -36.74
CA ALA A 3 -17.74 -31.56 -35.31
C ALA A 3 -16.44 -31.43 -34.52
N VAL A 4 -15.37 -32.15 -34.92
CA VAL A 4 -14.06 -32.06 -34.27
C VAL A 4 -13.37 -30.75 -34.58
N ARG A 5 -13.50 -30.24 -35.82
CA ARG A 5 -12.93 -28.93 -36.24
C ARG A 5 -13.63 -27.75 -35.53
N MET A 6 -14.93 -27.90 -35.22
CA MET A 6 -15.67 -26.85 -34.51
C MET A 6 -15.26 -26.77 -33.03
N LYS A 7 -15.07 -27.92 -32.37
CA LYS A 7 -14.59 -28.00 -30.98
C LYS A 7 -13.16 -27.43 -30.83
N ALA A 8 -12.27 -27.70 -31.78
CA ALA A 8 -10.91 -27.16 -31.77
C ALA A 8 -10.89 -25.63 -31.96
N LYS A 9 -11.72 -25.06 -32.83
CA LYS A 9 -11.85 -23.62 -33.01
C LYS A 9 -12.37 -22.93 -31.75
N LEU A 10 -13.38 -23.53 -31.06
CA LEU A 10 -13.92 -22.99 -29.81
C LEU A 10 -12.84 -22.98 -28.71
N LEU A 11 -12.03 -24.04 -28.61
CA LEU A 11 -10.95 -24.16 -27.63
C LEU A 11 -9.87 -23.10 -27.86
N ILE A 12 -9.47 -22.85 -29.09
CA ILE A 12 -8.48 -21.82 -29.46
C ILE A 12 -8.99 -20.43 -29.13
N ILE A 13 -10.26 -20.12 -29.45
CA ILE A 13 -10.86 -18.81 -29.13
C ILE A 13 -10.93 -18.61 -27.61
N SER A 14 -11.31 -19.62 -26.83
CA SER A 14 -11.34 -19.56 -25.38
C SER A 14 -9.96 -19.30 -24.76
N THR A 15 -8.91 -19.94 -25.30
CA THR A 15 -7.53 -19.76 -24.80
C THR A 15 -7.02 -18.35 -25.13
N ILE A 16 -7.34 -17.80 -26.29
CA ILE A 16 -6.96 -16.43 -26.67
C ILE A 16 -7.68 -15.38 -25.81
N LEU A 17 -8.97 -15.59 -25.50
CA LEU A 17 -9.71 -14.70 -24.58
C LEU A 17 -9.13 -14.70 -23.17
N LEU A 18 -8.73 -15.85 -22.64
CA LEU A 18 -8.08 -15.93 -21.32
C LEU A 18 -6.71 -15.22 -21.30
N ALA A 19 -5.94 -15.28 -22.38
CA ALA A 19 -4.64 -14.63 -22.48
C ALA A 19 -4.74 -13.08 -22.49
N LEU A 20 -5.81 -12.53 -23.02
CA LEU A 20 -6.06 -11.08 -23.04
C LEU A 20 -6.47 -10.48 -21.69
N ALA A 21 -6.97 -11.31 -20.78
CA ALA A 21 -7.38 -10.88 -19.43
C ALA A 21 -6.21 -10.79 -18.41
N ALA A 22 -5.02 -11.30 -18.76
CA ALA A 22 -3.91 -11.45 -17.82
C ALA A 22 -2.95 -10.23 -17.75
N CYS A 23 -3.11 -9.23 -18.62
CA CYS A 23 -2.20 -8.08 -18.64
C CYS A 23 -2.79 -6.92 -17.82
N LYS A 24 -2.51 -6.85 -16.50
CA LYS A 24 -2.69 -5.62 -15.73
C LYS A 24 -1.64 -4.62 -16.18
N LYS A 25 -2.00 -3.74 -17.10
CA LYS A 25 -1.17 -2.61 -17.50
C LYS A 25 -1.13 -1.60 -16.35
N ASP A 26 0.06 -1.21 -15.91
CA ASP A 26 0.19 -0.11 -14.96
C ASP A 26 -0.50 1.14 -15.53
N THR A 27 -1.34 1.77 -14.72
CA THR A 27 -2.02 3.00 -15.12
C THR A 27 -1.24 4.18 -14.56
N TYR A 28 -0.77 5.05 -15.46
CA TYR A 28 -0.09 6.29 -15.09
C TYR A 28 -1.04 7.46 -15.31
N THR A 29 -1.34 8.17 -14.24
CA THR A 29 -2.22 9.35 -14.25
C THR A 29 -1.52 10.51 -13.55
N THR A 30 -1.91 11.74 -13.87
CA THR A 30 -1.43 12.96 -13.20
C THR A 30 -1.70 12.92 -11.68
N LYS A 31 -2.76 12.28 -11.27
CA LYS A 31 -3.03 11.97 -9.86
C LYS A 31 -2.24 10.72 -9.48
N PRO A 32 -1.35 10.75 -8.46
CA PRO A 32 -0.62 9.58 -8.02
C PRO A 32 -1.56 8.41 -7.70
N GLN A 33 -1.19 7.21 -8.10
CA GLN A 33 -1.94 5.99 -7.78
C GLN A 33 -1.18 5.20 -6.73
N LEU A 34 -1.86 4.76 -5.69
CA LEU A 34 -1.29 3.88 -4.67
C LEU A 34 -1.92 2.49 -4.74
N THR A 35 -1.14 1.49 -4.40
CA THR A 35 -1.60 0.11 -4.23
C THR A 35 -0.97 -0.48 -2.97
N PHE A 36 -1.79 -0.92 -2.02
CA PHE A 36 -1.29 -1.66 -0.86
C PHE A 36 -0.76 -3.03 -1.30
N LYS A 37 0.52 -3.33 -1.03
CA LYS A 37 1.15 -4.60 -1.42
C LYS A 37 1.19 -5.58 -0.27
N SER A 38 1.79 -5.18 0.86
CA SER A 38 1.99 -6.07 2.00
C SER A 38 2.25 -5.31 3.29
N VAL A 39 2.20 -6.05 4.37
CA VAL A 39 2.74 -5.74 5.68
C VAL A 39 3.50 -6.96 6.18
N ASN A 40 4.57 -6.76 6.94
CA ASN A 40 5.44 -7.84 7.42
C ASN A 40 4.80 -8.77 8.47
N GLY A 41 3.54 -8.55 8.81
CA GLY A 41 2.74 -9.38 9.72
C GLY A 41 1.40 -8.74 10.01
N THR A 42 0.50 -9.47 10.64
CA THR A 42 -0.82 -8.97 11.06
C THR A 42 -0.99 -8.93 12.58
N SER A 43 0.00 -9.40 13.34
CA SER A 43 -0.03 -9.41 14.81
C SER A 43 1.35 -9.10 15.37
N PHE A 44 1.43 -8.04 16.18
CA PHE A 44 2.67 -7.48 16.69
C PHE A 44 2.60 -7.37 18.22
N GLY A 45 3.67 -7.81 18.88
CA GLY A 45 3.88 -7.62 20.32
C GLY A 45 4.51 -6.27 20.64
N PRO A 46 4.86 -6.01 21.91
CA PRO A 46 5.66 -4.86 22.30
C PRO A 46 7.02 -4.83 21.57
N ASN A 47 7.54 -3.64 21.32
CA ASN A 47 8.84 -3.41 20.65
C ASN A 47 9.01 -4.15 19.31
N SER A 48 7.94 -4.27 18.55
CA SER A 48 7.94 -4.90 17.24
C SER A 48 7.91 -3.85 16.13
N ALA A 49 8.62 -4.09 15.04
CA ALA A 49 8.54 -3.27 13.83
C ALA A 49 7.35 -3.70 12.95
N ILE A 50 6.58 -2.72 12.49
CA ILE A 50 5.50 -2.88 11.51
C ILE A 50 5.98 -2.21 10.23
N ILE A 51 6.18 -2.98 9.15
CA ILE A 51 6.70 -2.48 7.88
C ILE A 51 5.65 -2.69 6.80
N PHE A 52 5.19 -1.59 6.21
CA PHE A 52 4.22 -1.58 5.12
C PHE A 52 4.93 -1.37 3.79
N SER A 53 4.50 -2.09 2.76
CA SER A 53 4.92 -1.93 1.38
C SER A 53 3.75 -1.38 0.55
N ILE A 54 3.93 -0.18 -0.01
CA ILE A 54 2.93 0.54 -0.81
C ILE A 54 3.54 0.82 -2.18
N GLU A 55 3.02 0.18 -3.22
CA GLU A 55 3.41 0.50 -4.60
C GLU A 55 2.74 1.80 -5.03
N PHE A 56 3.45 2.59 -5.82
CA PHE A 56 2.88 3.79 -6.44
C PHE A 56 3.21 3.86 -7.93
N THR A 57 2.35 4.54 -8.67
CA THR A 57 2.61 5.00 -10.04
C THR A 57 2.23 6.47 -10.15
N ASP A 58 3.01 7.22 -10.94
CA ASP A 58 2.82 8.64 -11.17
C ASP A 58 3.28 9.01 -12.59
N LYS A 59 2.46 9.75 -13.33
CA LYS A 59 2.72 10.06 -14.75
C LYS A 59 3.84 11.08 -14.92
N GLU A 60 3.83 12.12 -14.13
CA GLU A 60 4.80 13.20 -14.14
C GLU A 60 6.08 12.83 -13.37
N GLY A 61 6.00 11.86 -12.46
CA GLY A 61 7.10 11.39 -11.62
C GLY A 61 7.48 12.36 -10.52
N ASP A 62 6.55 13.19 -10.07
CA ASP A 62 6.79 14.24 -9.09
C ASP A 62 6.11 13.97 -7.72
N ILE A 63 5.89 12.70 -7.39
CA ILE A 63 5.34 12.23 -6.11
C ILE A 63 6.29 12.49 -4.92
N GLN A 64 6.83 13.70 -4.80
CA GLN A 64 7.90 14.05 -3.85
C GLN A 64 7.44 14.97 -2.71
N ASP A 65 6.14 15.12 -2.47
CA ASP A 65 5.67 15.95 -1.35
C ASP A 65 5.59 15.11 -0.06
N SER A 66 4.58 14.30 0.11
CA SER A 66 4.41 13.52 1.35
C SER A 66 3.49 12.32 1.14
N ILE A 67 3.69 11.32 2.00
CA ILE A 67 2.71 10.27 2.25
C ILE A 67 2.14 10.43 3.66
N TRP A 68 0.83 10.41 3.76
CA TRP A 68 0.10 10.44 5.03
C TRP A 68 -0.25 9.03 5.44
N VAL A 69 -0.11 8.78 6.72
CA VAL A 69 -0.43 7.50 7.35
C VAL A 69 -1.39 7.75 8.50
N GLN A 70 -2.46 7.00 8.56
CA GLN A 70 -3.43 7.10 9.65
C GLN A 70 -3.72 5.69 10.21
N LYS A 71 -3.39 5.46 11.48
CA LYS A 71 -3.88 4.30 12.23
C LYS A 71 -5.28 4.60 12.72
N VAL A 72 -6.22 3.72 12.44
CA VAL A 72 -7.61 3.79 12.89
C VAL A 72 -7.88 2.57 13.77
N THR A 73 -8.10 2.80 15.05
CA THR A 73 -8.46 1.73 16.00
C THR A 73 -9.94 1.37 15.89
N ARG A 74 -10.24 0.11 16.16
CA ARG A 74 -11.61 -0.41 16.33
C ARG A 74 -11.95 -0.69 17.79
N VAL A 75 -11.01 -0.40 18.70
CA VAL A 75 -11.13 -0.72 20.13
C VAL A 75 -11.33 0.57 20.94
N ASN A 76 -12.43 0.66 21.65
CA ASN A 76 -12.71 1.79 22.54
C ASN A 76 -11.60 1.94 23.60
N GLY A 77 -11.13 3.17 23.82
CA GLY A 77 -10.07 3.48 24.75
C GLY A 77 -8.65 3.27 24.20
N CYS A 78 -8.52 2.87 22.94
CA CYS A 78 -7.26 2.97 22.19
C CYS A 78 -7.26 4.23 21.31
N ASN A 79 -6.09 4.77 21.03
CA ASN A 79 -5.95 6.02 20.31
C ASN A 79 -5.70 5.80 18.81
N ASN A 80 -6.34 6.63 18.00
CA ASN A 80 -5.93 6.83 16.62
C ASN A 80 -4.55 7.54 16.58
N PHE A 81 -3.89 7.43 15.44
CA PHE A 81 -2.59 8.07 15.20
C PHE A 81 -2.58 8.58 13.75
N SER A 82 -1.95 9.70 13.52
CA SER A 82 -1.74 10.24 12.18
C SER A 82 -0.33 10.77 12.07
N ASP A 83 0.30 10.48 10.93
CA ASP A 83 1.65 10.91 10.62
C ASP A 83 1.73 11.40 9.18
N ARG A 84 2.70 12.27 8.91
CA ARG A 84 3.03 12.78 7.59
C ARG A 84 4.51 12.55 7.33
N VAL A 85 4.80 11.56 6.53
CA VAL A 85 6.16 11.18 6.15
C VAL A 85 6.55 11.96 4.89
N LYS A 86 7.60 12.77 4.96
CA LYS A 86 8.13 13.45 3.79
C LYS A 86 8.83 12.46 2.88
N ILE A 87 8.49 12.50 1.59
CA ILE A 87 9.15 11.69 0.57
C ILE A 87 10.49 12.35 0.22
N PRO A 88 11.62 11.62 0.23
CA PRO A 88 12.91 12.17 -0.17
C PRO A 88 12.88 12.68 -1.61
N SER A 89 13.63 13.75 -1.89
CA SER A 89 13.76 14.29 -3.24
C SER A 89 14.54 13.31 -4.13
N PHE A 90 14.08 13.14 -5.35
CA PHE A 90 14.73 12.36 -6.41
C PHE A 90 14.51 13.04 -7.76
N THR A 91 15.22 12.62 -8.80
CA THR A 91 14.99 13.14 -10.15
C THR A 91 13.67 12.62 -10.69
N ALA A 92 12.73 13.52 -11.00
CA ALA A 92 11.45 13.18 -11.59
C ALA A 92 11.64 12.54 -12.98
N THR A 93 10.94 11.45 -13.22
CA THR A 93 10.91 10.74 -14.52
C THR A 93 9.48 10.39 -14.89
N SER A 94 9.10 10.66 -16.13
CA SER A 94 7.75 10.33 -16.60
C SER A 94 7.43 8.85 -16.44
N ASN A 95 6.18 8.56 -16.09
CA ASN A 95 5.68 7.21 -15.82
C ASN A 95 6.49 6.50 -14.72
N LEU A 96 6.69 7.21 -13.63
CA LEU A 96 7.41 6.69 -12.47
C LEU A 96 6.57 5.59 -11.78
N LYS A 97 7.26 4.49 -11.45
CA LYS A 97 6.75 3.43 -10.58
C LYS A 97 7.77 3.12 -9.52
N GLY A 98 7.29 2.93 -8.30
CA GLY A 98 8.15 2.60 -7.17
C GLY A 98 7.38 2.01 -6.00
N THR A 99 8.08 1.81 -4.90
CA THR A 99 7.50 1.28 -3.67
C THR A 99 7.97 2.10 -2.48
N PHE A 100 7.05 2.54 -1.64
CA PHE A 100 7.35 3.08 -0.34
C PHE A 100 7.40 1.94 0.68
N GLU A 101 8.49 1.86 1.41
CA GLU A 101 8.57 1.08 2.64
C GLU A 101 8.42 2.02 3.84
N ILE A 102 7.36 1.84 4.61
CA ILE A 102 7.00 2.70 5.73
C ILE A 102 7.02 1.88 6.99
N GLY A 103 7.94 2.23 7.90
CA GLY A 103 8.16 1.52 9.15
C GLY A 103 7.67 2.31 10.36
N TYR A 104 6.97 1.61 11.24
CA TYR A 104 6.60 2.06 12.58
C TYR A 104 7.01 1.02 13.62
N SER A 105 6.98 1.40 14.89
CA SER A 105 7.21 0.46 15.98
C SER A 105 6.11 0.54 17.03
N THR A 106 5.88 -0.58 17.72
CA THR A 106 4.94 -0.67 18.84
C THR A 106 5.58 -0.31 20.19
N GLY A 107 6.83 0.13 20.18
CA GLY A 107 7.62 0.54 21.33
C GLY A 107 9.04 0.88 20.91
N ASN A 108 9.91 1.18 21.87
CA ASN A 108 11.28 1.55 21.59
C ASN A 108 12.09 0.32 21.12
N ILE A 109 12.61 0.36 19.90
CA ILE A 109 13.52 -0.64 19.34
C ILE A 109 14.92 0.01 19.30
N PRO A 110 15.88 -0.43 20.11
CA PRO A 110 17.22 0.15 20.13
C PRO A 110 17.87 0.11 18.76
N GLY A 111 18.46 1.23 18.33
CA GLY A 111 19.13 1.36 17.04
C GLY A 111 18.20 1.53 15.84
N SER A 112 16.88 1.59 16.00
CA SER A 112 15.95 1.91 14.94
C SER A 112 15.54 3.39 14.95
N ASN A 113 15.20 3.91 13.77
CA ASN A 113 14.61 5.25 13.60
C ASN A 113 13.10 5.20 13.35
N TYR A 114 12.42 4.11 13.71
CA TYR A 114 10.98 3.99 13.53
C TYR A 114 10.22 4.90 14.48
N THR A 115 9.23 5.58 13.94
CA THR A 115 8.26 6.33 14.76
C THR A 115 7.45 5.35 15.59
N VAL A 116 7.41 5.58 16.91
CA VAL A 116 6.62 4.77 17.84
C VAL A 116 5.15 5.16 17.70
N ILE A 117 4.30 4.21 17.37
CA ILE A 117 2.85 4.42 17.36
C ILE A 117 2.27 4.32 18.77
N PRO A 118 1.26 5.12 19.12
CA PRO A 118 0.57 5.00 20.39
C PRO A 118 -0.05 3.62 20.57
N THR A 119 0.26 2.98 21.68
CA THR A 119 -0.37 1.74 22.13
C THR A 119 -1.34 2.01 23.27
N CYS A 120 -2.20 1.06 23.61
CA CYS A 120 -3.14 1.16 24.74
C CYS A 120 -2.98 -0.01 25.70
N ASN A 121 -3.65 0.07 26.87
CA ASN A 121 -3.53 -0.93 27.94
C ASN A 121 -4.23 -2.28 27.64
N ARG A 122 -4.55 -2.53 26.38
CA ARG A 122 -5.20 -3.76 25.89
C ARG A 122 -4.76 -4.07 24.46
N THR A 123 -5.07 -5.26 23.97
CA THR A 123 -4.88 -5.58 22.56
C THR A 123 -5.72 -4.65 21.69
N ASP A 124 -5.08 -3.97 20.76
CA ASP A 124 -5.71 -3.07 19.80
C ASP A 124 -5.88 -3.77 18.45
N THR A 125 -7.10 -3.77 17.92
CA THR A 125 -7.36 -4.15 16.53
C THR A 125 -7.59 -2.89 15.73
N CYS A 126 -6.69 -2.63 14.80
CA CYS A 126 -6.69 -1.40 14.00
C CYS A 126 -6.43 -1.72 12.53
N PHE A 127 -6.50 -0.71 11.68
CA PHE A 127 -6.01 -0.73 10.30
C PHE A 127 -5.33 0.59 9.99
N PHE A 128 -4.56 0.62 8.91
CA PHE A 128 -3.85 1.81 8.47
C PHE A 128 -4.39 2.27 7.12
N ARG A 129 -4.50 3.60 6.98
CA ARG A 129 -4.84 4.28 5.73
C ARG A 129 -3.62 5.02 5.23
N PHE A 130 -3.42 5.01 3.91
CA PHE A 130 -2.30 5.68 3.27
C PHE A 130 -2.82 6.48 2.08
N TRP A 131 -2.35 7.71 1.93
CA TRP A 131 -2.54 8.52 0.74
C TRP A 131 -1.32 9.41 0.53
N ALA A 132 -1.00 9.73 -0.71
CA ALA A 132 0.13 10.56 -1.07
C ALA A 132 -0.32 11.83 -1.79
N SER A 133 0.55 12.82 -1.83
CA SER A 133 0.40 14.01 -2.67
C SER A 133 1.69 14.23 -3.45
N ASP A 134 1.55 14.67 -4.70
CA ASP A 134 2.65 15.11 -5.52
C ASP A 134 3.01 16.59 -5.25
N ILE A 135 4.03 17.11 -5.93
CA ILE A 135 4.45 18.51 -5.81
C ILE A 135 3.35 19.45 -6.32
N ALA A 136 2.59 19.05 -7.34
CA ALA A 136 1.48 19.81 -7.90
C ALA A 136 0.22 19.79 -7.01
N LYS A 137 0.27 19.08 -5.85
CA LYS A 137 -0.81 18.93 -4.87
C LYS A 137 -1.97 18.05 -5.34
N ASN A 138 -1.76 17.24 -6.36
CA ASN A 138 -2.73 16.18 -6.68
C ASN A 138 -2.64 15.09 -5.61
N LYS A 139 -3.78 14.71 -5.06
CA LYS A 139 -3.88 13.72 -3.99
C LYS A 139 -4.32 12.37 -4.53
N SER A 140 -3.62 11.30 -4.15
CA SER A 140 -4.02 9.93 -4.47
C SER A 140 -5.33 9.52 -3.82
N ASP A 141 -5.94 8.43 -4.28
CA ASP A 141 -6.95 7.73 -3.52
C ASP A 141 -6.32 7.12 -2.25
N THR A 142 -7.16 6.82 -1.27
CA THR A 142 -6.71 6.21 -0.02
C THR A 142 -6.67 4.69 -0.16
N VAL A 143 -5.53 4.08 0.12
CA VAL A 143 -5.41 2.62 0.25
C VAL A 143 -5.41 2.22 1.72
N ILE A 144 -5.85 1.00 2.00
CA ILE A 144 -6.12 0.51 3.36
C ILE A 144 -5.39 -0.81 3.57
N SER A 145 -4.73 -0.97 4.73
CA SER A 145 -4.12 -2.24 5.14
C SER A 145 -5.17 -3.27 5.57
N PRO A 146 -4.83 -4.54 5.64
CA PRO A 146 -5.58 -5.51 6.44
C PRO A 146 -5.69 -5.05 7.91
N ASN A 147 -6.54 -5.74 8.70
CA ASN A 147 -6.56 -5.54 10.14
C ASN A 147 -5.22 -5.96 10.75
N ILE A 148 -4.72 -5.11 11.63
CA ILE A 148 -3.48 -5.30 12.40
C ILE A 148 -3.86 -5.45 13.87
N ILE A 149 -3.30 -6.45 14.52
CA ILE A 149 -3.48 -6.71 15.95
C ILE A 149 -2.19 -6.27 16.67
N ILE A 150 -2.29 -5.27 17.53
CA ILE A 150 -1.19 -4.81 18.38
C ILE A 150 -1.48 -5.34 19.78
N ARG A 151 -0.64 -6.30 20.21
CA ARG A 151 -0.75 -6.92 21.53
C ARG A 151 -0.07 -6.04 22.57
N ARG A 152 -0.59 -6.11 23.77
CA ARG A 152 0.07 -5.55 24.96
C ARG A 152 1.22 -6.42 25.40
#